data_016782141de461d7825dff162903d7ed
#
_entry.id   016782141de461d7825dff162903d7ed
#
_cell.length_a   1.000
_cell.length_b   1.000
_cell.length_c   1.000
_cell.angle_alpha   90.00
_cell.angle_beta   90.00
_cell.angle_gamma   90.00
#
_symmetry.space_group_name_H-M   'P 1'
#
loop_
_entity.id
_entity.type
_entity.pdbx_description
1 polymer ?
#
loop_
_entity_poly.entity_id
_entity_poly.type
_entity_poly.pdbx_seq_one_letter_code
_entity_poly.pdbx_strand_id
1 'polypeptide(L)'
;MIYDFENKKFIKRLTISEHKTGKINIIPINDNLSIALQKLFSKQNPQYNDYIFTKSTDHTRPLSRTQAYRIIKTAADKCNITGNISCHSLRKTFGFFAWKQGTQPALLMAIYNHSSYNITKRYLGITQCEKDGIYAVSYTHLTLPTTSR
;
A
#
# COMPACT_ATOMS: atom_id res chain seq x y z
N MET A 1 -12.78 0.86 -14.95
CA MET A 1 -11.78 0.75 -16.05
C MET A 1 -10.51 1.48 -15.62
N ILE A 2 -9.34 0.95 -15.89
CA ILE A 2 -8.04 1.56 -15.50
C ILE A 2 -7.26 2.10 -16.72
N TYR A 3 -7.59 1.62 -17.91
CA TYR A 3 -6.90 1.95 -19.15
C TYR A 3 -7.90 2.44 -20.21
N ASP A 4 -7.57 3.58 -20.80
CA ASP A 4 -8.32 4.16 -21.92
C ASP A 4 -7.73 3.56 -23.22
N PHE A 5 -8.47 2.63 -23.83
CA PHE A 5 -8.03 1.93 -25.04
C PHE A 5 -8.04 2.82 -26.28
N GLU A 6 -8.88 3.86 -26.32
CA GLU A 6 -8.95 4.81 -27.44
C GLU A 6 -7.71 5.71 -27.46
N ASN A 7 -7.37 6.27 -26.29
CA ASN A 7 -6.22 7.18 -26.13
C ASN A 7 -4.92 6.46 -25.74
N LYS A 8 -4.94 5.13 -25.63
CA LYS A 8 -3.80 4.26 -25.27
C LYS A 8 -3.05 4.73 -24.01
N LYS A 9 -3.78 5.16 -22.99
CA LYS A 9 -3.19 5.66 -21.73
C LYS A 9 -3.92 5.18 -20.49
N PHE A 10 -3.22 5.14 -19.38
CA PHE A 10 -3.82 4.89 -18.06
C PHE A 10 -4.60 6.12 -17.58
N ILE A 11 -5.72 5.90 -16.89
CA ILE A 11 -6.45 6.97 -16.21
C ILE A 11 -5.58 7.52 -15.06
N LYS A 12 -5.77 8.80 -14.72
CA LYS A 12 -4.98 9.43 -13.65
C LYS A 12 -5.39 8.98 -12.24
N ARG A 13 -6.61 8.54 -12.06
CA ARG A 13 -7.18 8.16 -10.76
C ARG A 13 -8.05 6.92 -10.91
N LEU A 14 -7.79 5.92 -10.09
CA LEU A 14 -8.58 4.70 -10.01
C LEU A 14 -9.63 4.85 -8.91
N THR A 15 -10.90 4.69 -9.26
CA THR A 15 -12.00 4.66 -8.29
C THR A 15 -12.34 3.21 -7.97
N ILE A 16 -12.24 2.84 -6.69
CA ILE A 16 -12.55 1.50 -6.19
C ILE A 16 -13.70 1.63 -5.19
N SER A 17 -14.78 0.88 -5.42
CA SER A 17 -15.84 0.71 -4.43
C SER A 17 -15.59 -0.55 -3.59
N GLU A 18 -15.58 -0.41 -2.27
CA GLU A 18 -15.51 -1.55 -1.37
C GLU A 18 -16.83 -2.31 -1.35
N HIS A 19 -16.85 -3.54 -1.79
CA HIS A 19 -18.05 -4.35 -1.88
C HIS A 19 -18.80 -4.50 -0.53
N LYS A 20 -18.05 -4.53 0.59
CA LYS A 20 -18.62 -4.75 1.93
C LYS A 20 -19.22 -3.49 2.56
N THR A 21 -18.65 -2.33 2.30
CA THR A 21 -19.01 -1.06 2.98
C THR A 21 -19.62 -0.04 2.02
N GLY A 22 -19.57 -0.29 0.71
CA GLY A 22 -19.96 0.67 -0.32
C GLY A 22 -19.04 1.89 -0.42
N LYS A 23 -17.97 1.94 0.38
CA LYS A 23 -17.08 3.09 0.44
C LYS A 23 -16.26 3.23 -0.83
N ILE A 24 -16.18 4.46 -1.34
CA ILE A 24 -15.41 4.78 -2.53
C ILE A 24 -14.02 5.24 -2.12
N ASN A 25 -13.00 4.58 -2.66
CA ASN A 25 -11.60 4.96 -2.54
C ASN A 25 -11.08 5.46 -3.89
N ILE A 26 -10.47 6.63 -3.92
CA ILE A 26 -9.85 7.21 -5.10
C ILE A 26 -8.35 7.12 -4.94
N ILE A 27 -7.70 6.34 -5.81
CA ILE A 27 -6.26 6.06 -5.77
C ILE A 27 -5.61 6.75 -6.98
N PRO A 28 -4.65 7.67 -6.79
CA PRO A 28 -3.91 8.25 -7.90
C PRO A 28 -2.99 7.20 -8.52
N ILE A 29 -2.92 7.18 -9.86
CA ILE A 29 -1.94 6.39 -10.61
C ILE A 29 -0.73 7.30 -10.84
N ASN A 30 0.28 7.16 -9.98
CA ASN A 30 1.55 7.86 -10.13
C ASN A 30 2.43 7.20 -11.22
N ASP A 31 3.55 7.83 -11.56
CA ASP A 31 4.44 7.37 -12.63
C ASP A 31 4.99 5.96 -12.37
N ASN A 32 5.38 5.64 -11.14
CA ASN A 32 5.88 4.30 -10.79
C ASN A 32 4.81 3.21 -10.99
N LEU A 33 3.58 3.48 -10.57
CA LEU A 33 2.45 2.57 -10.78
C LEU A 33 2.11 2.46 -12.27
N SER A 34 2.15 3.57 -13.01
CA SER A 34 1.94 3.59 -14.47
C SER A 34 2.97 2.71 -15.18
N ILE A 35 4.26 2.84 -14.86
CA ILE A 35 5.34 2.00 -15.42
C ILE A 35 5.11 0.51 -15.11
N ALA A 36 4.73 0.19 -13.87
CA ALA A 36 4.44 -1.19 -13.48
C ALA A 36 3.24 -1.77 -14.24
N LEU A 37 2.19 -0.97 -14.41
CA LEU A 37 1.01 -1.35 -15.18
C LEU A 37 1.35 -1.52 -16.67
N GLN A 38 2.16 -0.66 -17.27
CA GLN A 38 2.62 -0.80 -18.66
C GLN A 38 3.38 -2.13 -18.88
N LYS A 39 4.29 -2.49 -17.95
CA LYS A 39 4.98 -3.78 -17.99
C LYS A 39 4.02 -4.96 -17.88
N LEU A 40 2.98 -4.86 -17.08
CA LEU A 40 1.95 -5.90 -16.97
C LEU A 40 1.15 -6.02 -18.26
N PHE A 41 0.67 -4.89 -18.79
CA PHE A 41 -0.12 -4.82 -20.02
C PHE A 41 0.64 -5.36 -21.24
N SER A 42 1.93 -5.02 -21.40
CA SER A 42 2.74 -5.54 -22.49
C SER A 42 2.93 -7.05 -22.46
N LYS A 43 2.86 -7.67 -21.28
CA LYS A 43 2.94 -9.14 -21.13
C LYS A 43 1.60 -9.83 -21.36
N GLN A 44 0.50 -9.21 -20.93
CA GLN A 44 -0.83 -9.83 -20.93
C GLN A 44 -1.62 -9.52 -22.20
N ASN A 45 -1.30 -8.41 -22.88
CA ASN A 45 -2.06 -7.88 -24.03
C ASN A 45 -3.59 -7.87 -23.76
N PRO A 46 -4.06 -7.21 -22.69
CA PRO A 46 -5.43 -7.33 -22.21
C PRO A 46 -6.42 -6.67 -23.19
N GLN A 47 -7.62 -7.24 -23.23
CA GLN A 47 -8.76 -6.68 -23.93
C GLN A 47 -9.59 -5.78 -23.00
N TYR A 48 -10.56 -5.04 -23.57
CA TYR A 48 -11.36 -4.05 -22.88
C TYR A 48 -12.02 -4.52 -21.57
N ASN A 49 -12.50 -5.78 -21.53
CA ASN A 49 -13.20 -6.36 -20.37
C ASN A 49 -12.34 -7.27 -19.51
N ASP A 50 -11.04 -7.35 -19.75
CA ASP A 50 -10.15 -8.21 -18.98
C ASP A 50 -9.87 -7.65 -17.60
N TYR A 51 -9.65 -8.53 -16.64
CA TYR A 51 -9.20 -8.15 -15.31
C TYR A 51 -7.72 -7.82 -15.32
N ILE A 52 -7.31 -6.87 -14.48
CA ILE A 52 -5.88 -6.50 -14.32
C ILE A 52 -5.08 -7.69 -13.77
N PHE A 53 -5.61 -8.34 -12.75
CA PHE A 53 -5.00 -9.51 -12.13
C PHE A 53 -5.78 -10.75 -12.50
N THR A 54 -5.26 -11.48 -13.47
CA THR A 54 -5.89 -12.65 -14.07
C THR A 54 -5.17 -13.94 -13.71
N LYS A 55 -5.81 -15.06 -13.96
CA LYS A 55 -5.12 -16.35 -14.03
C LYS A 55 -4.23 -16.40 -15.27
N SER A 56 -3.08 -17.03 -15.18
CA SER A 56 -2.16 -17.20 -16.34
C SER A 56 -2.76 -17.98 -17.50
N THR A 57 -3.77 -18.81 -17.23
CA THR A 57 -4.42 -19.68 -18.22
C THR A 57 -5.76 -19.14 -18.73
N ASP A 58 -6.31 -18.09 -18.08
CA ASP A 58 -7.63 -17.57 -18.42
C ASP A 58 -7.72 -16.09 -17.99
N HIS A 59 -7.55 -15.20 -18.95
CA HIS A 59 -7.55 -13.76 -18.72
C HIS A 59 -8.95 -13.18 -18.43
N THR A 60 -9.99 -13.93 -18.71
CA THR A 60 -11.39 -13.51 -18.45
C THR A 60 -11.79 -13.68 -16.98
N ARG A 61 -10.97 -14.36 -16.18
CA ARG A 61 -11.24 -14.62 -14.76
C ARG A 61 -10.24 -13.94 -13.84
N PRO A 62 -10.71 -13.30 -12.77
CA PRO A 62 -9.82 -12.65 -11.82
C PRO A 62 -8.98 -13.67 -11.05
N LEU A 63 -7.82 -13.23 -10.59
CA LEU A 63 -6.97 -13.99 -9.69
C LEU A 63 -7.70 -14.25 -8.37
N SER A 64 -7.76 -15.50 -7.94
CA SER A 64 -8.37 -15.85 -6.65
C SER A 64 -7.50 -15.40 -5.48
N ARG A 65 -8.10 -15.19 -4.30
CA ARG A 65 -7.39 -14.84 -3.06
C ARG A 65 -6.27 -15.85 -2.75
N THR A 66 -6.53 -17.13 -2.92
CA THR A 66 -5.55 -18.21 -2.68
C THR A 66 -4.37 -18.14 -3.66
N GLN A 67 -4.63 -17.86 -4.93
CA GLN A 67 -3.57 -17.68 -5.93
C GLN A 67 -2.74 -16.44 -5.65
N ALA A 68 -3.36 -15.30 -5.34
CA ALA A 68 -2.66 -14.09 -4.95
C ALA A 68 -1.74 -14.34 -3.73
N TYR A 69 -2.25 -15.03 -2.70
CA TYR A 69 -1.45 -15.42 -1.55
C TYR A 69 -0.24 -16.28 -1.95
N ARG A 70 -0.44 -17.33 -2.78
CA ARG A 70 0.65 -18.20 -3.24
C ARG A 70 1.73 -17.44 -4.00
N ILE A 71 1.35 -16.51 -4.88
CA ILE A 71 2.29 -15.68 -5.63
C ILE A 71 3.16 -14.84 -4.69
N ILE A 72 2.52 -14.16 -3.72
CA ILE A 72 3.23 -13.32 -2.76
C ILE A 72 4.12 -14.16 -1.84
N LYS A 73 3.61 -15.29 -1.36
CA LYS A 73 4.40 -16.21 -0.50
C LYS A 73 5.62 -16.74 -1.25
N THR A 74 5.45 -17.22 -2.49
CA THR A 74 6.56 -17.71 -3.32
C THR A 74 7.59 -16.61 -3.59
N ALA A 75 7.16 -15.37 -3.82
CA ALA A 75 8.08 -14.24 -3.99
C ALA A 75 8.86 -13.95 -2.70
N ALA A 76 8.20 -13.97 -1.56
CA ALA A 76 8.83 -13.78 -0.25
C ALA A 76 9.87 -14.88 0.04
N ASP A 77 9.53 -16.13 -0.23
CA ASP A 77 10.44 -17.27 -0.04
C ASP A 77 11.68 -17.17 -0.93
N LYS A 78 11.53 -16.76 -2.19
CA LYS A 78 12.66 -16.50 -3.10
C LYS A 78 13.56 -15.36 -2.62
N CYS A 79 13.03 -14.42 -1.88
CA CYS A 79 13.77 -13.31 -1.29
C CYS A 79 14.28 -13.63 0.13
N ASN A 80 14.13 -14.86 0.62
CA ASN A 80 14.46 -15.28 1.99
C ASN A 80 13.77 -14.45 3.08
N ILE A 81 12.57 -13.91 2.78
CA ILE A 81 11.77 -13.18 3.76
C ILE A 81 10.97 -14.17 4.59
N THR A 82 11.31 -14.28 5.87
CA THR A 82 10.66 -15.20 6.82
C THR A 82 9.36 -14.63 7.38
N GLY A 83 8.47 -15.51 7.90
CA GLY A 83 7.23 -15.15 8.56
C GLY A 83 5.97 -15.32 7.69
N ASN A 84 4.84 -14.90 8.24
CA ASN A 84 3.53 -15.01 7.58
C ASN A 84 3.31 -13.85 6.59
N ILE A 85 3.88 -13.97 5.41
CA ILE A 85 3.76 -12.97 4.35
C ILE A 85 2.51 -13.24 3.50
N SER A 86 1.70 -12.21 3.30
CA SER A 86 0.42 -12.27 2.57
C SER A 86 0.10 -10.95 1.88
N CYS A 87 -1.00 -10.89 1.13
CA CYS A 87 -1.52 -9.61 0.58
C CYS A 87 -1.72 -8.55 1.68
N HIS A 88 -2.09 -8.98 2.88
CA HIS A 88 -2.27 -8.10 4.03
C HIS A 88 -0.95 -7.49 4.51
N SER A 89 0.15 -8.23 4.40
CA SER A 89 1.50 -7.74 4.73
C SER A 89 1.91 -6.59 3.82
N LEU A 90 1.62 -6.68 2.51
CA LEU A 90 1.89 -5.58 1.57
C LEU A 90 1.11 -4.30 1.94
N ARG A 91 -0.16 -4.45 2.34
CA ARG A 91 -0.97 -3.32 2.81
C ARG A 91 -0.39 -2.70 4.09
N LYS A 92 0.06 -3.53 5.04
CA LYS A 92 0.74 -3.05 6.27
C LYS A 92 2.03 -2.31 5.95
N THR A 93 2.84 -2.86 5.05
CA THR A 93 4.10 -2.26 4.60
C THR A 93 3.89 -0.87 4.02
N PHE A 94 2.88 -0.71 3.14
CA PHE A 94 2.52 0.60 2.61
C PHE A 94 2.25 1.62 3.72
N GLY A 95 1.40 1.30 4.68
CA GLY A 95 1.06 2.22 5.75
C GLY A 95 2.19 2.50 6.72
N PHE A 96 3.04 1.50 6.98
CA PHE A 96 4.21 1.66 7.83
C PHE A 96 5.22 2.66 7.21
N PHE A 97 5.50 2.54 5.92
CA PHE A 97 6.37 3.49 5.22
C PHE A 97 5.74 4.88 5.08
N ALA A 98 4.44 4.97 4.80
CA ALA A 98 3.74 6.24 4.78
C ALA A 98 3.80 6.93 6.16
N TRP A 99 3.61 6.19 7.25
CA TRP A 99 3.78 6.71 8.60
C TRP A 99 5.22 7.17 8.87
N LYS A 100 6.23 6.39 8.47
CA LYS A 100 7.65 6.79 8.60
C LYS A 100 8.00 8.06 7.83
N GLN A 101 7.32 8.32 6.72
CA GLN A 101 7.47 9.55 5.93
C GLN A 101 6.69 10.75 6.51
N GLY A 102 6.11 10.60 7.70
CA GLY A 102 5.40 11.68 8.38
C GLY A 102 3.95 11.89 7.96
N THR A 103 3.35 10.91 7.26
CA THR A 103 1.92 10.99 6.93
C THR A 103 1.08 11.12 8.20
N GLN A 104 0.19 12.10 8.22
CA GLN A 104 -0.69 12.33 9.37
C GLN A 104 -1.53 11.09 9.71
N PRO A 105 -1.64 10.74 11.01
CA PRO A 105 -2.42 9.57 11.45
C PRO A 105 -3.87 9.57 10.96
N ALA A 106 -4.51 10.73 10.89
CA ALA A 106 -5.89 10.87 10.41
C ALA A 106 -6.04 10.41 8.95
N LEU A 107 -5.05 10.70 8.08
CA LEU A 107 -5.06 10.24 6.68
C LEU A 107 -4.89 8.71 6.60
N LEU A 108 -4.01 8.14 7.42
CA LEU A 108 -3.84 6.69 7.47
C LEU A 108 -5.11 5.99 7.98
N MET A 109 -5.79 6.54 8.99
CA MET A 109 -7.07 6.05 9.45
C MET A 109 -8.12 6.06 8.33
N ALA A 110 -8.20 7.14 7.57
CA ALA A 110 -9.12 7.27 6.44
C ALA A 110 -8.83 6.24 5.35
N ILE A 111 -7.55 6.06 4.95
CA ILE A 111 -7.12 5.08 3.93
C ILE A 111 -7.45 3.65 4.35
N TYR A 112 -7.28 3.33 5.63
CA TYR A 112 -7.56 1.98 6.18
C TYR A 112 -9.00 1.77 6.61
N ASN A 113 -9.80 2.83 6.63
CA ASN A 113 -11.16 2.82 7.15
C ASN A 113 -11.22 2.35 8.62
N HIS A 114 -10.28 2.80 9.44
CA HIS A 114 -10.22 2.48 10.86
C HIS A 114 -10.96 3.54 11.68
N SER A 115 -11.71 3.09 12.68
CA SER A 115 -12.48 3.95 13.58
C SER A 115 -11.65 4.69 14.62
N SER A 116 -10.40 4.25 14.86
CA SER A 116 -9.49 4.91 15.81
C SER A 116 -8.01 4.79 15.41
N TYR A 117 -7.21 5.74 15.89
CA TYR A 117 -5.76 5.71 15.71
C TYR A 117 -5.10 4.50 16.39
N ASN A 118 -5.62 4.06 17.52
CA ASN A 118 -5.08 2.88 18.21
C ASN A 118 -5.20 1.61 17.38
N ILE A 119 -6.28 1.46 16.59
CA ILE A 119 -6.42 0.36 15.64
C ILE A 119 -5.36 0.48 14.55
N THR A 120 -5.17 1.67 13.97
CA THR A 120 -4.16 1.91 12.94
C THR A 120 -2.76 1.62 13.46
N LYS A 121 -2.42 2.12 14.65
CA LYS A 121 -1.11 1.90 15.28
C LYS A 121 -0.81 0.42 15.50
N ARG A 122 -1.77 -0.32 16.05
CA ARG A 122 -1.64 -1.79 16.22
C ARG A 122 -1.52 -2.50 14.87
N TYR A 123 -2.32 -2.08 13.90
CA TYR A 123 -2.31 -2.64 12.56
C TYR A 123 -0.95 -2.47 11.88
N LEU A 124 -0.33 -1.31 12.00
CA LEU A 124 0.97 -1.00 11.41
C LEU A 124 2.15 -1.59 12.20
N GLY A 125 1.92 -2.09 13.40
CA GLY A 125 2.99 -2.61 14.27
C GLY A 125 3.88 -1.52 14.85
N ILE A 126 3.37 -0.30 15.02
CA ILE A 126 4.10 0.80 15.65
C ILE A 126 4.31 0.48 17.13
N THR A 127 5.54 0.23 17.52
CA THR A 127 5.94 -0.18 18.87
C THR A 127 6.19 1.01 19.79
N GLN A 128 6.32 0.75 21.09
CA GLN A 128 6.68 1.78 22.07
C GLN A 128 8.08 2.34 21.78
N CYS A 129 9.04 1.52 21.36
CA CYS A 129 10.40 1.96 21.01
C CYS A 129 10.42 3.05 19.92
N GLU A 130 9.47 3.01 18.97
CA GLU A 130 9.36 4.05 17.95
C GLU A 130 8.82 5.36 18.51
N LYS A 131 8.01 5.32 19.58
CA LYS A 131 7.58 6.50 20.33
C LYS A 131 8.74 7.08 21.15
N ASP A 132 9.51 6.21 21.79
CA ASP A 132 10.64 6.62 22.61
C ASP A 132 11.71 7.34 21.78
N GLY A 133 11.88 6.93 20.51
CA GLY A 133 12.73 7.63 19.55
C GLY A 133 12.32 9.09 19.30
N ILE A 134 11.01 9.39 19.32
CA ILE A 134 10.50 10.77 19.18
C ILE A 134 10.87 11.61 20.40
N TYR A 135 10.75 11.05 21.60
CA TYR A 135 11.15 11.73 22.83
C TYR A 135 12.66 12.00 22.88
N ALA A 136 13.50 11.04 22.45
CA ALA A 136 14.94 11.21 22.41
C ALA A 136 15.37 12.39 21.49
N VAL A 137 14.73 12.55 20.34
CA VAL A 137 14.99 13.68 19.42
C VAL A 137 14.57 15.03 20.00
N SER A 138 13.47 15.06 20.76
CA SER A 138 12.98 16.29 21.38
C SER A 138 13.91 16.83 22.48
N TYR A 139 14.64 15.96 23.16
CA TYR A 139 15.59 16.35 24.21
C TYR A 139 16.89 16.96 23.64
N THR A 140 17.30 16.61 22.44
CA THR A 140 18.53 17.14 21.83
C THR A 140 18.41 18.59 21.34
N HIS A 141 17.19 19.13 21.22
CA HIS A 141 16.92 20.53 20.85
C HIS A 141 16.69 21.47 22.05
N LEU A 142 16.69 20.94 23.28
CA LEU A 142 16.49 21.69 24.52
C LEU A 142 17.79 21.88 25.33
N THR A 143 18.93 22.03 24.68
CA THR A 143 20.11 22.56 25.37
C THR A 143 19.92 24.05 25.58
N LEU A 144 19.49 24.42 26.80
CA LEU A 144 19.48 25.79 27.25
C LEU A 144 20.93 26.36 27.15
N PRO A 145 21.12 27.61 26.65
CA PRO A 145 22.44 28.25 26.67
C PRO A 145 22.84 28.40 28.15
N THR A 146 23.90 27.72 28.55
CA THR A 146 24.57 27.94 29.83
C THR A 146 25.14 29.37 29.81
N THR A 147 24.49 30.29 30.46
CA THR A 147 25.09 31.61 30.80
C THR A 147 26.23 31.35 31.77
N SER A 148 27.47 31.35 31.28
CA SER A 148 28.65 31.47 32.10
C SER A 148 28.72 32.89 32.65
N ARG A 149 28.76 33.06 33.97
CA ARG A 149 29.18 34.24 34.68
C ARG A 149 30.69 34.33 34.65
#